data_c73d7631c18ab5f6b0818d5f07cefb90
#
_entry.id   c73d7631c18ab5f6b0818d5f07cefb90
#
_cell.length_a   1.000
_cell.length_b   1.000
_cell.length_c   1.000
_cell.angle_alpha   90.00
_cell.angle_beta   90.00
_cell.angle_gamma   90.00
#
_symmetry.space_group_name_H-M   'P 1'
#
loop_
_entity.id
_entity.type
_entity.pdbx_description
1 polymer ?
#
loop_
_entity_poly.entity_id
_entity_poly.type
_entity_poly.pdbx_seq_one_letter_code
_entity_poly.pdbx_strand_id
1 'polypeptide(L)'
;MFSVFTYYNTVLHDRKSATLEAYNRLQAEVFDPLNSYTPMEISDICEDTKSVEYKVLSGYLARIEHFCIGVNEKIYDKGVFYKMAHGYFDGHILYRRIEPILMSKKNAEQYYSNTYTVLEQMNKKSTKEI
;
A
#
# COMPACT_ATOMS: atom_id res chain seq x y z
N MET A 1 29.44 -25.94 -4.23
CA MET A 1 28.53 -25.80 -5.38
C MET A 1 27.08 -25.76 -4.90
N PHE A 2 26.37 -24.72 -5.26
CA PHE A 2 24.96 -24.62 -4.90
C PHE A 2 24.09 -25.49 -5.82
N SER A 3 23.20 -26.28 -5.24
CA SER A 3 22.18 -26.99 -6.01
C SER A 3 21.12 -25.99 -6.49
N VAL A 4 20.33 -26.39 -7.49
CA VAL A 4 19.19 -25.59 -7.96
C VAL A 4 18.21 -25.32 -6.81
N PHE A 5 18.03 -26.31 -5.93
CA PHE A 5 17.17 -26.21 -4.77
C PHE A 5 17.67 -25.11 -3.78
N THR A 6 18.96 -25.08 -3.50
CA THR A 6 19.56 -24.06 -2.61
C THR A 6 19.39 -22.66 -3.21
N TYR A 7 19.62 -22.51 -4.51
CA TYR A 7 19.43 -21.22 -5.20
C TYR A 7 17.98 -20.76 -5.08
N TYR A 8 17.02 -21.63 -5.34
CA TYR A 8 15.60 -21.32 -5.26
C TYR A 8 15.20 -20.83 -3.86
N ASN A 9 15.66 -21.54 -2.82
CA ASN A 9 15.38 -21.15 -1.44
C ASN A 9 15.97 -19.80 -1.07
N THR A 10 17.17 -19.49 -1.58
CA THR A 10 17.81 -18.19 -1.35
C THR A 10 17.01 -17.07 -1.99
N VAL A 11 16.53 -17.25 -3.21
CA VAL A 11 15.71 -16.25 -3.91
C VAL A 11 14.39 -16.00 -3.15
N LEU A 12 13.73 -17.06 -2.67
CA LEU A 12 12.50 -16.94 -1.89
C LEU A 12 12.75 -16.18 -0.57
N HIS A 13 13.82 -16.49 0.12
CA HIS A 13 14.18 -15.83 1.37
C HIS A 13 14.45 -14.34 1.12
N ASP A 14 15.19 -14.01 0.07
CA ASP A 14 15.50 -12.63 -0.28
C ASP A 14 14.22 -11.85 -0.62
N ARG A 15 13.27 -12.47 -1.31
CA ARG A 15 11.99 -11.84 -1.63
C ARG A 15 11.19 -11.54 -0.37
N LYS A 16 11.14 -12.47 0.58
CA LYS A 16 10.45 -12.27 1.86
C LYS A 16 11.11 -11.16 2.67
N SER A 17 12.43 -11.15 2.74
CA SER A 17 13.18 -10.10 3.43
C SER A 17 12.95 -8.73 2.77
N ALA A 18 12.97 -8.67 1.45
CA ALA A 18 12.72 -7.43 0.71
C ALA A 18 11.30 -6.90 0.97
N THR A 19 10.32 -7.81 1.08
CA THR A 19 8.94 -7.43 1.38
C THR A 19 8.82 -6.83 2.77
N LEU A 20 9.42 -7.47 3.77
CA LEU A 20 9.44 -6.95 5.15
C LEU A 20 10.09 -5.56 5.20
N GLU A 21 11.24 -5.40 4.57
CA GLU A 21 11.97 -4.14 4.56
C GLU A 21 11.17 -3.04 3.86
N ALA A 22 10.61 -3.34 2.68
CA ALA A 22 9.84 -2.37 1.91
C ALA A 22 8.57 -1.93 2.65
N TYR A 23 7.87 -2.87 3.28
CA TYR A 23 6.67 -2.54 4.04
C TYR A 23 7.00 -1.72 5.29
N ASN A 24 8.05 -2.09 6.02
CA ASN A 24 8.48 -1.32 7.19
C ASN A 24 8.86 0.11 6.82
N ARG A 25 9.52 0.30 5.68
CA ARG A 25 9.84 1.64 5.18
C ARG A 25 8.58 2.41 4.82
N LEU A 26 7.64 1.76 4.14
CA LEU A 26 6.36 2.37 3.80
C LEU A 26 5.58 2.75 5.06
N GLN A 27 5.60 1.90 6.08
CA GLN A 27 4.99 2.18 7.37
C GLN A 27 5.55 3.45 7.99
N ALA A 28 6.88 3.54 8.09
CA ALA A 28 7.56 4.66 8.75
C ALA A 28 7.43 5.96 7.97
N GLU A 29 7.55 5.90 6.64
CA GLU A 29 7.64 7.10 5.80
C GLU A 29 6.31 7.56 5.23
N VAL A 30 5.31 6.70 5.17
CA VAL A 30 4.01 7.02 4.57
C VAL A 30 2.87 6.82 5.57
N PHE A 31 2.70 5.62 6.09
CA PHE A 31 1.52 5.32 6.93
C PHE A 31 1.54 6.06 8.26
N ASP A 32 2.66 6.11 8.95
CA ASP A 32 2.75 6.83 10.22
C ASP A 32 2.46 8.32 10.05
N PRO A 33 3.08 9.04 9.10
CA PRO A 33 2.71 10.42 8.84
C PRO A 33 1.25 10.59 8.39
N LEU A 34 0.76 9.69 7.53
CA LEU A 34 -0.62 9.73 7.04
C LEU A 34 -1.62 9.56 8.18
N ASN A 35 -1.32 8.67 9.13
CA ASN A 35 -2.18 8.39 10.28
C ASN A 35 -2.20 9.55 11.29
N SER A 36 -1.29 10.51 11.18
CA SER A 36 -1.32 11.71 12.02
C SER A 36 -2.46 12.66 11.64
N TYR A 37 -3.05 12.47 10.45
CA TYR A 37 -4.21 13.24 10.01
C TYR A 37 -5.49 12.45 10.25
N THR A 38 -6.56 13.16 10.62
CA THR A 38 -7.90 12.56 10.59
C THR A 38 -8.40 12.54 9.14
N PRO A 39 -9.36 11.65 8.80
CA PRO A 39 -9.95 11.66 7.46
C PRO A 39 -10.55 13.04 7.08
N MET A 40 -11.12 13.75 8.04
CA MET A 40 -11.66 15.09 7.79
C MET A 40 -10.57 16.09 7.46
N GLU A 41 -9.44 16.06 8.17
CA GLU A 41 -8.29 16.91 7.87
C GLU A 41 -7.76 16.65 6.47
N ILE A 42 -7.68 15.39 6.07
CA ILE A 42 -7.24 15.01 4.71
C ILE A 42 -8.23 15.56 3.68
N SER A 43 -9.53 15.42 3.94
CA SER A 43 -10.56 15.95 3.05
C SER A 43 -10.43 17.46 2.88
N ASP A 44 -10.19 18.18 3.98
CA ASP A 44 -10.01 19.63 3.95
C ASP A 44 -8.77 20.03 3.12
N ILE A 45 -7.66 19.32 3.31
CA ILE A 45 -6.43 19.56 2.53
C ILE A 45 -6.69 19.35 1.03
N CYS A 46 -7.50 18.35 0.68
CA CYS A 46 -7.79 18.03 -0.73
C CYS A 46 -8.67 19.08 -1.42
N GLU A 47 -9.27 20.01 -0.69
CA GLU A 47 -10.01 21.11 -1.28
C GLU A 47 -9.10 22.11 -2.01
N ASP A 48 -7.82 22.21 -1.60
CA ASP A 48 -6.83 23.04 -2.28
C ASP A 48 -5.73 22.18 -2.88
N THR A 49 -5.91 21.76 -4.12
CA THR A 49 -4.98 20.89 -4.84
C THR A 49 -3.65 21.55 -5.19
N LYS A 50 -3.51 22.84 -4.93
CA LYS A 50 -2.27 23.57 -5.18
C LYS A 50 -1.43 23.73 -3.90
N SER A 51 -1.97 23.35 -2.76
CA SER A 51 -1.27 23.50 -1.48
C SER A 51 -0.07 22.55 -1.37
N VAL A 52 0.88 22.92 -0.53
CA VAL A 52 2.05 22.07 -0.23
C VAL A 52 1.59 20.78 0.45
N GLU A 53 0.62 20.88 1.36
CA GLU A 53 0.07 19.74 2.09
C GLU A 53 -0.56 18.73 1.14
N TYR A 54 -1.29 19.19 0.14
CA TYR A 54 -1.88 18.30 -0.87
C TYR A 54 -0.81 17.56 -1.67
N LYS A 55 0.28 18.24 -2.01
CA LYS A 55 1.39 17.61 -2.73
C LYS A 55 2.04 16.52 -1.90
N VAL A 56 2.16 16.73 -0.60
CA VAL A 56 2.70 15.72 0.33
C VAL A 56 1.78 14.50 0.36
N LEU A 57 0.47 14.70 0.52
CA LEU A 57 -0.51 13.61 0.52
C LEU A 57 -0.52 12.86 -0.81
N SER A 58 -0.43 13.58 -1.93
CA SER A 58 -0.35 12.96 -3.26
C SER A 58 0.91 12.11 -3.39
N GLY A 59 2.02 12.57 -2.82
CA GLY A 59 3.27 11.82 -2.79
C GLY A 59 3.14 10.51 -2.01
N TYR A 60 2.43 10.54 -0.89
CA TYR A 60 2.15 9.32 -0.12
C TYR A 60 1.34 8.33 -0.95
N LEU A 61 0.31 8.81 -1.63
CA LEU A 61 -0.51 7.95 -2.50
C LEU A 61 0.32 7.32 -3.62
N ALA A 62 1.21 8.09 -4.23
CA ALA A 62 2.09 7.58 -5.28
C ALA A 62 2.99 6.46 -4.76
N ARG A 63 3.51 6.59 -3.54
CA ARG A 63 4.36 5.56 -2.93
C ARG A 63 3.55 4.31 -2.60
N ILE A 64 2.31 4.46 -2.15
CA ILE A 64 1.42 3.33 -1.92
C ILE A 64 1.17 2.58 -3.24
N GLU A 65 0.89 3.31 -4.32
CA GLU A 65 0.67 2.70 -5.64
C GLU A 65 1.92 1.93 -6.10
N HIS A 66 3.11 2.51 -5.98
CA HIS A 66 4.37 1.83 -6.32
C HIS A 66 4.55 0.53 -5.55
N PHE A 67 4.28 0.56 -4.24
CA PHE A 67 4.37 -0.64 -3.43
C PHE A 67 3.36 -1.70 -3.90
N CYS A 68 2.14 -1.28 -4.19
CA CYS A 68 1.09 -2.19 -4.65
C CYS A 68 1.41 -2.80 -6.03
N ILE A 69 2.10 -2.08 -6.89
CA ILE A 69 2.64 -2.65 -8.14
C ILE A 69 3.54 -3.83 -7.80
N GLY A 70 4.46 -3.66 -6.84
CA GLY A 70 5.35 -4.73 -6.41
C GLY A 70 4.62 -5.96 -5.89
N VAL A 71 3.52 -5.75 -5.16
CA VAL A 71 2.67 -6.84 -4.68
C VAL A 71 1.99 -7.56 -5.84
N ASN A 72 1.35 -6.82 -6.74
CA ASN A 72 0.59 -7.39 -7.86
C ASN A 72 1.50 -8.10 -8.86
N GLU A 73 2.68 -7.57 -9.10
CA GLU A 73 3.66 -8.17 -10.04
C GLU A 73 4.52 -9.25 -9.39
N LYS A 74 4.22 -9.61 -8.15
CA LYS A 74 4.93 -10.67 -7.41
C LYS A 74 6.43 -10.39 -7.22
N ILE A 75 6.81 -9.11 -7.23
CA ILE A 75 8.15 -8.68 -6.83
C ILE A 75 8.30 -8.90 -5.33
N TYR A 76 7.24 -8.61 -4.58
CA TYR A 76 7.14 -8.89 -3.16
C TYR A 76 6.37 -10.18 -2.91
N ASP A 77 6.65 -10.81 -1.77
CA ASP A 77 5.96 -12.03 -1.34
C ASP A 77 4.57 -11.67 -0.82
N LYS A 78 3.52 -12.15 -1.48
CA LYS A 78 2.14 -11.85 -1.09
C LYS A 78 1.79 -12.35 0.29
N GLY A 79 2.28 -13.53 0.67
CA GLY A 79 2.00 -14.11 1.99
C GLY A 79 2.54 -13.25 3.11
N VAL A 80 3.78 -12.78 2.97
CA VAL A 80 4.39 -11.86 3.94
C VAL A 80 3.62 -10.56 3.97
N PHE A 81 3.31 -9.99 2.80
CA PHE A 81 2.55 -8.75 2.71
C PHE A 81 1.21 -8.87 3.44
N TYR A 82 0.45 -9.94 3.18
CA TYR A 82 -0.87 -10.11 3.82
C TYR A 82 -0.77 -10.19 5.34
N LYS A 83 0.26 -10.84 5.86
CA LYS A 83 0.47 -10.93 7.30
C LYS A 83 0.78 -9.57 7.93
N MET A 84 1.58 -8.75 7.25
CA MET A 84 1.96 -7.43 7.75
C MET A 84 0.83 -6.40 7.61
N ALA A 85 0.10 -6.46 6.51
CA ALA A 85 -0.90 -5.47 6.14
C ALA A 85 -2.28 -5.75 6.72
N HIS A 86 -2.50 -6.96 7.25
CA HIS A 86 -3.76 -7.34 7.87
C HIS A 86 -4.12 -6.37 8.99
N GLY A 87 -5.36 -5.90 8.98
CA GLY A 87 -5.84 -4.92 9.95
C GLY A 87 -5.71 -3.47 9.49
N TYR A 88 -4.83 -3.18 8.54
CA TYR A 88 -4.67 -1.83 8.01
C TYR A 88 -5.24 -1.69 6.59
N PHE A 89 -4.88 -2.60 5.69
CA PHE A 89 -5.41 -2.61 4.31
C PHE A 89 -6.82 -3.18 4.25
N ASP A 90 -7.14 -4.19 5.06
CA ASP A 90 -8.50 -4.66 5.19
C ASP A 90 -9.25 -3.80 6.23
N GLY A 91 -10.58 -3.91 6.31
CA GLY A 91 -11.38 -3.15 7.26
C GLY A 91 -11.47 -1.65 6.99
N HIS A 92 -11.02 -1.19 5.84
CA HIS A 92 -11.15 0.19 5.34
C HIS A 92 -10.39 1.27 6.14
N ILE A 93 -9.45 0.89 7.02
CA ILE A 93 -8.69 1.88 7.79
C ILE A 93 -7.84 2.75 6.87
N LEU A 94 -7.04 2.13 6.00
CA LEU A 94 -6.24 2.86 5.01
C LEU A 94 -7.14 3.57 4.00
N TYR A 95 -8.15 2.88 3.49
CA TYR A 95 -9.02 3.42 2.45
C TYR A 95 -9.69 4.73 2.87
N ARG A 96 -10.16 4.82 4.10
CA ARG A 96 -10.79 6.05 4.61
C ARG A 96 -9.87 7.26 4.54
N ARG A 97 -8.57 7.06 4.69
CA ARG A 97 -7.59 8.14 4.63
C ARG A 97 -7.21 8.52 3.21
N ILE A 98 -7.10 7.54 2.31
CA ILE A 98 -6.68 7.83 0.93
C ILE A 98 -7.86 8.17 0.01
N GLU A 99 -9.09 7.82 0.38
CA GLU A 99 -10.26 8.08 -0.44
C GLU A 99 -10.39 9.56 -0.85
N PRO A 100 -10.29 10.54 0.07
CA PRO A 100 -10.38 11.95 -0.33
C PRO A 100 -9.29 12.35 -1.33
N ILE A 101 -8.09 11.78 -1.21
CA ILE A 101 -6.99 12.06 -2.14
C ILE A 101 -7.33 11.46 -3.50
N LEU A 102 -7.81 10.23 -3.54
CA LEU A 102 -8.22 9.56 -4.78
C LEU A 102 -9.34 10.33 -5.47
N MET A 103 -10.35 10.77 -4.71
CA MET A 103 -11.51 11.50 -5.26
C MET A 103 -11.12 12.88 -5.82
N SER A 104 -10.02 13.45 -5.35
CA SER A 104 -9.53 14.73 -5.85
C SER A 104 -8.83 14.61 -7.20
N LYS A 105 -8.55 13.41 -7.68
CA LYS A 105 -7.77 13.16 -8.88
C LYS A 105 -8.66 12.67 -10.02
N LYS A 106 -8.35 13.12 -11.25
CA LYS A 106 -9.01 12.61 -12.44
C LYS A 106 -8.46 11.23 -12.77
N ASN A 107 -9.34 10.31 -13.16
CA ASN A 107 -8.97 8.97 -13.59
C ASN A 107 -8.18 8.20 -12.52
N ALA A 108 -8.56 8.36 -11.26
CA ALA A 108 -7.87 7.70 -10.14
C ALA A 108 -7.85 6.18 -10.32
N GLU A 109 -8.94 5.57 -10.79
CA GLU A 109 -9.04 4.13 -11.00
C GLU A 109 -8.00 3.62 -12.01
N GLN A 110 -7.65 4.45 -12.99
CA GLN A 110 -6.64 4.10 -13.99
C GLN A 110 -5.23 4.25 -13.42
N TYR A 111 -4.93 5.39 -12.79
CA TYR A 111 -3.58 5.69 -12.33
C TYR A 111 -3.20 5.01 -11.02
N TYR A 112 -4.18 4.60 -10.23
CA TYR A 112 -3.98 3.93 -8.94
C TYR A 112 -4.63 2.56 -8.91
N SER A 113 -4.70 1.91 -10.08
CA SER A 113 -5.37 0.62 -10.23
C SER A 113 -4.77 -0.47 -9.35
N ASN A 114 -3.47 -0.44 -9.12
CA ASN A 114 -2.81 -1.45 -8.30
C ASN A 114 -3.20 -1.32 -6.82
N THR A 115 -3.35 -0.08 -6.33
CA THR A 115 -3.85 0.18 -4.98
C THR A 115 -5.27 -0.35 -4.82
N TYR A 116 -6.16 -0.06 -5.76
CA TYR A 116 -7.53 -0.58 -5.75
C TYR A 116 -7.55 -2.10 -5.74
N THR A 117 -6.74 -2.73 -6.59
CA THR A 117 -6.69 -4.20 -6.69
C THR A 117 -6.24 -4.83 -5.38
N VAL A 118 -5.19 -4.29 -4.76
CA VAL A 118 -4.68 -4.82 -3.49
C VAL A 118 -5.71 -4.66 -2.38
N LEU A 119 -6.35 -3.49 -2.27
CA LEU A 119 -7.39 -3.25 -1.27
C LEU A 119 -8.57 -4.21 -1.45
N GLU A 120 -9.01 -4.41 -2.69
CA GLU A 120 -10.10 -5.34 -2.99
C GLU A 120 -9.75 -6.78 -2.61
N GLN A 121 -8.55 -7.24 -2.97
CA GLN A 121 -8.09 -8.59 -2.64
C GLN A 121 -7.97 -8.80 -1.14
N MET A 122 -7.46 -7.81 -0.41
CA MET A 122 -7.35 -7.89 1.05
C MET A 122 -8.72 -7.98 1.72
N ASN A 123 -9.68 -7.21 1.25
CA ASN A 123 -11.04 -7.25 1.80
C ASN A 123 -11.73 -8.58 1.52
N LYS A 124 -11.55 -9.14 0.32
CA LYS A 124 -12.09 -10.46 -0.01
C LYS A 124 -11.49 -11.56 0.86
N LYS A 125 -10.18 -11.51 1.10
CA LYS A 125 -9.50 -12.48 1.94
C LYS A 125 -10.00 -12.42 3.38
N SER A 126 -10.13 -11.21 3.92
CA SER A 126 -10.64 -10.98 5.28
C SER A 126 -12.07 -11.53 5.43
N THR A 127 -12.94 -11.31 4.45
CA THR A 127 -14.31 -11.80 4.45
C THR A 127 -14.36 -13.34 4.45
N LYS A 128 -13.44 -14.00 3.72
CA LYS A 128 -13.41 -15.47 3.66
C LYS A 128 -12.93 -16.12 4.97
N GLU A 129 -12.17 -15.39 5.78
CA GLU A 129 -11.65 -15.90 7.05
C GLU A 129 -12.68 -15.80 8.20
N ILE A 130 -13.77 -15.11 7.95
CA ILE A 130 -14.90 -15.02 8.87
C ILE A 130 -15.87 -16.19 8.57
#